data_a5c8e15c4a2274b98517fa89b17c9eae
#
_entry.id   a5c8e15c4a2274b98517fa89b17c9eae
#
_cell.length_a   1.000
_cell.length_b   1.000
_cell.length_c   1.000
_cell.angle_alpha   90.00
_cell.angle_beta   90.00
_cell.angle_gamma   90.00
#
_symmetry.space_group_name_H-M   'P 1'
#
loop_
_entity.id
_entity.type
_entity.pdbx_description
1 polymer ?
#
loop_
_entity_poly.entity_id
_entity_poly.type
_entity_poly.pdbx_seq_one_letter_code
_entity_poly.pdbx_strand_id
1 'polypeptide(L)'
;MAEEVQGQADEESESSEATIAVHWREEGYYMPPPKFIGQANASDPAIRARFSEENFPECFREYADLLHWDKYWDTTLDTSNPPFWRWFTGGKLNASYNCVDRHLEQHKNKAALIWVPEPEDVPHVSITYQELYRRVNEFAALLRDFGGVKAGDRVTLHMPMVPELPVVMLACARLGVIHSQVFGGFSGAAAGGRIADSGSTILITMDAYYRSGEVIDHKVKADEAVAAAAREGQQVDKVLVWRRFPGQYSSKTPMVAGRDFFVDEVLADYKDQVVAPVSMPAEAPLFLMYTSGTTGRPKGAQHSTGGYLSYVTGTSKYYQDIHPDDTYWCMADIGWITGHSYIVYGPLSLGTTTVIYEGTPNYPDAGRPWRIAERLGVNIFHTSPTARSEERRVGKEC
;
A
#
# COMPACT_ATOMS: atom_id res chain seq x y z
N MET A 1 37.53 30.32 35.20
CA MET A 1 37.21 29.39 34.05
C MET A 1 35.96 28.55 34.24
N ALA A 2 35.54 28.17 35.43
CA ALA A 2 34.30 27.39 35.65
C ALA A 2 33.04 28.29 35.66
N GLU A 3 33.12 29.55 36.14
CA GLU A 3 31.99 30.49 36.13
C GLU A 3 31.66 31.08 34.74
N GLU A 4 32.66 31.29 33.89
CA GLU A 4 32.41 31.77 32.51
C GLU A 4 31.74 30.70 31.60
N VAL A 5 32.01 29.41 31.83
CA VAL A 5 31.38 28.32 31.07
C VAL A 5 29.92 28.10 31.47
N GLN A 6 29.56 28.36 32.77
CA GLN A 6 28.20 28.25 33.25
C GLN A 6 27.31 29.40 32.75
N GLY A 7 27.86 30.62 32.69
CA GLY A 7 27.13 31.77 32.16
C GLY A 7 26.80 31.66 30.66
N GLN A 8 27.69 31.10 29.84
CA GLN A 8 27.41 30.87 28.41
C GLN A 8 26.37 29.74 28.15
N ALA A 9 26.38 28.69 28.97
CA ALA A 9 25.37 27.62 28.87
C ALA A 9 23.97 28.11 29.26
N ASP A 10 23.88 28.96 30.27
CA ASP A 10 22.59 29.54 30.72
C ASP A 10 22.04 30.58 29.71
N GLU A 11 22.90 31.40 29.09
CA GLU A 11 22.47 32.33 28.02
C GLU A 11 22.03 31.60 26.72
N GLU A 12 22.69 30.50 26.30
CA GLU A 12 22.27 29.71 25.17
C GLU A 12 20.94 28.96 25.43
N SER A 13 20.70 28.51 26.66
CA SER A 13 19.44 27.82 27.03
C SER A 13 18.27 28.80 27.09
N GLU A 14 18.48 30.03 27.68
CA GLU A 14 17.46 31.07 27.70
C GLU A 14 17.15 31.62 26.31
N SER A 15 18.13 31.75 25.42
CA SER A 15 17.88 32.13 24.01
C SER A 15 17.09 31.10 23.23
N SER A 16 17.34 29.81 23.46
CA SER A 16 16.62 28.73 22.79
C SER A 16 15.17 28.60 23.29
N GLU A 17 14.93 28.72 24.59
CA GLU A 17 13.58 28.71 25.16
C GLU A 17 12.79 29.96 24.77
N ALA A 18 13.42 31.12 24.74
CA ALA A 18 12.78 32.35 24.25
C ALA A 18 12.43 32.26 22.76
N THR A 19 13.30 31.65 21.94
CA THR A 19 13.04 31.44 20.51
C THR A 19 11.91 30.42 20.29
N ILE A 20 11.83 29.37 21.08
CA ILE A 20 10.73 28.40 21.06
C ILE A 20 9.43 29.09 21.52
N ALA A 21 9.46 29.86 22.59
CA ALA A 21 8.29 30.57 23.11
C ALA A 21 7.74 31.61 22.14
N VAL A 22 8.62 32.30 21.38
CA VAL A 22 8.20 33.24 20.32
C VAL A 22 7.52 32.49 19.16
N HIS A 23 8.05 31.34 18.75
CA HIS A 23 7.40 30.52 17.71
C HIS A 23 6.00 30.04 18.13
N TRP A 24 5.81 29.69 19.40
CA TRP A 24 4.49 29.29 19.93
C TRP A 24 3.48 30.44 20.07
N ARG A 25 3.95 31.69 20.11
CA ARG A 25 3.08 32.88 20.21
C ARG A 25 2.63 33.44 18.86
N GLU A 26 3.31 33.06 17.77
CA GLU A 26 2.97 33.49 16.40
C GLU A 26 2.03 32.52 15.66
N GLU A 27 1.64 31.40 16.25
CA GLU A 27 0.61 30.52 15.66
C GLU A 27 -0.76 31.21 15.75
N GLY A 28 -1.01 32.09 14.80
CA GLY A 28 -2.35 32.59 14.55
C GLY A 28 -3.24 31.42 14.17
N TYR A 29 -4.39 31.26 14.83
CA TYR A 29 -5.40 30.31 14.42
C TYR A 29 -5.98 30.75 13.07
N TYR A 30 -5.73 29.96 12.04
CA TYR A 30 -6.36 30.14 10.74
C TYR A 30 -7.63 29.31 10.70
N MET A 31 -8.77 29.98 10.66
CA MET A 31 -10.06 29.29 10.48
C MET A 31 -10.16 28.78 9.04
N PRO A 32 -10.48 27.49 8.85
CA PRO A 32 -10.71 26.95 7.51
C PRO A 32 -11.84 27.73 6.82
N PRO A 33 -11.79 27.92 5.49
CA PRO A 33 -12.87 28.54 4.75
C PRO A 33 -14.20 27.82 4.97
N PRO A 34 -15.35 28.51 5.09
CA PRO A 34 -16.65 27.88 5.33
C PRO A 34 -17.00 26.81 4.30
N LYS A 35 -16.60 27.00 3.03
CA LYS A 35 -16.81 26.02 1.95
C LYS A 35 -16.05 24.72 2.23
N PHE A 36 -14.81 24.83 2.74
CA PHE A 36 -14.01 23.65 3.11
C PHE A 36 -14.67 22.90 4.28
N ILE A 37 -15.09 23.61 5.32
CA ILE A 37 -15.77 22.99 6.46
C ILE A 37 -17.07 22.29 6.01
N GLY A 38 -17.84 22.94 5.15
CA GLY A 38 -19.13 22.41 4.69
C GLY A 38 -19.05 21.14 3.82
N GLN A 39 -17.90 20.90 3.21
CA GLN A 39 -17.67 19.67 2.39
C GLN A 39 -16.95 18.55 3.13
N ALA A 40 -16.30 18.84 4.28
CA ALA A 40 -15.51 17.87 5.02
C ALA A 40 -16.35 16.67 5.49
N ASN A 41 -15.83 15.45 5.31
CA ASN A 41 -16.48 14.21 5.75
C ASN A 41 -16.74 14.17 7.27
N ALA A 42 -15.89 14.83 8.05
CA ALA A 42 -15.97 14.89 9.52
C ALA A 42 -16.50 16.25 10.02
N SER A 43 -17.44 16.86 9.32
CA SER A 43 -18.03 18.16 9.68
C SER A 43 -19.05 18.12 10.82
N ASP A 44 -19.57 16.93 11.17
CA ASP A 44 -20.53 16.75 12.25
C ASP A 44 -19.87 16.93 13.64
N PRO A 45 -20.27 17.93 14.45
CA PRO A 45 -19.72 18.14 15.80
C PRO A 45 -19.91 16.95 16.73
N ALA A 46 -20.94 16.09 16.49
CA ALA A 46 -21.22 14.93 17.29
C ALA A 46 -20.26 13.76 17.04
N ILE A 47 -19.34 13.86 16.06
CA ILE A 47 -18.40 12.77 15.75
C ILE A 47 -17.56 12.35 16.97
N ARG A 48 -17.12 13.31 17.78
CA ARG A 48 -16.34 13.03 19.00
C ARG A 48 -17.16 12.24 20.03
N ALA A 49 -18.45 12.57 20.17
CA ALA A 49 -19.35 11.83 21.07
C ALA A 49 -19.62 10.43 20.56
N ARG A 50 -19.79 10.24 19.23
CA ARG A 50 -19.97 8.91 18.64
C ARG A 50 -18.76 8.02 18.84
N PHE A 51 -17.54 8.54 18.71
CA PHE A 51 -16.28 7.80 18.89
C PHE A 51 -15.71 7.98 20.31
N SER A 52 -16.57 8.19 21.32
CA SER A 52 -16.18 8.21 22.72
C SER A 52 -15.88 6.78 23.23
N GLU A 53 -15.16 6.71 24.34
CA GLU A 53 -14.84 5.46 25.01
C GLU A 53 -16.11 4.68 25.43
N GLU A 54 -17.18 5.40 25.77
CA GLU A 54 -18.47 4.80 26.15
C GLU A 54 -19.14 4.02 25.00
N ASN A 55 -18.88 4.44 23.76
CA ASN A 55 -19.44 3.79 22.56
C ASN A 55 -18.49 2.75 21.94
N PHE A 56 -17.32 2.52 22.55
CA PHE A 56 -16.40 1.49 22.08
C PHE A 56 -16.92 0.08 22.47
N PRO A 57 -16.84 -0.93 21.60
CA PRO A 57 -16.30 -0.93 20.22
C PRO A 57 -17.34 -0.61 19.13
N GLU A 58 -18.60 -0.41 19.49
CA GLU A 58 -19.72 -0.32 18.54
C GLU A 58 -19.63 0.90 17.60
N CYS A 59 -18.94 1.96 18.00
CA CYS A 59 -18.67 3.13 17.15
C CYS A 59 -17.94 2.76 15.83
N PHE A 60 -17.13 1.70 15.83
CA PHE A 60 -16.42 1.26 14.63
C PHE A 60 -17.30 0.55 13.59
N ARG A 61 -18.57 0.30 13.90
CA ARG A 61 -19.57 -0.11 12.90
C ARG A 61 -19.71 0.95 11.81
N GLU A 62 -19.59 2.23 12.16
CA GLU A 62 -19.63 3.33 11.18
C GLU A 62 -18.54 3.19 10.10
N TYR A 63 -17.36 2.66 10.45
CA TYR A 63 -16.31 2.35 9.49
C TYR A 63 -16.64 1.10 8.66
N ALA A 64 -17.16 0.06 9.29
CA ALA A 64 -17.51 -1.18 8.62
C ALA A 64 -18.69 -1.00 7.66
N ASP A 65 -19.65 -0.13 7.98
CA ASP A 65 -20.81 0.19 7.12
C ASP A 65 -20.44 0.94 5.84
N LEU A 66 -19.18 1.43 5.72
CA LEU A 66 -18.65 1.96 4.46
C LEU A 66 -18.35 0.86 3.43
N LEU A 67 -18.34 -0.40 3.84
CA LEU A 67 -18.00 -1.55 3.00
C LEU A 67 -19.26 -2.36 2.61
N HIS A 68 -19.10 -3.11 1.53
CA HIS A 68 -20.06 -4.17 1.19
C HIS A 68 -19.68 -5.45 1.93
N TRP A 69 -20.66 -6.03 2.61
CA TRP A 69 -20.57 -7.32 3.30
C TRP A 69 -21.49 -8.35 2.65
N ASP A 70 -20.94 -9.53 2.33
CA ASP A 70 -21.74 -10.66 1.86
C ASP A 70 -22.60 -11.22 3.01
N LYS A 71 -22.07 -11.15 4.24
CA LYS A 71 -22.76 -11.41 5.49
C LYS A 71 -22.28 -10.41 6.54
N TYR A 72 -23.19 -9.69 7.19
CA TYR A 72 -22.87 -8.86 8.35
C TYR A 72 -22.37 -9.72 9.52
N TRP A 73 -21.59 -9.12 10.40
CA TRP A 73 -21.01 -9.75 11.57
C TRP A 73 -22.04 -10.00 12.69
N ASP A 74 -21.72 -10.96 13.54
CA ASP A 74 -22.53 -11.30 14.72
C ASP A 74 -22.03 -10.49 15.95
N THR A 75 -20.71 -10.22 16.04
CA THR A 75 -20.07 -9.49 17.14
C THR A 75 -19.05 -8.50 16.60
N THR A 76 -19.12 -7.22 17.03
CA THR A 76 -18.23 -6.15 16.55
C THR A 76 -16.78 -6.40 17.00
N LEU A 77 -16.56 -6.72 18.29
CA LEU A 77 -15.25 -7.05 18.84
C LEU A 77 -15.38 -8.22 19.81
N ASP A 78 -14.69 -9.31 19.52
CA ASP A 78 -14.56 -10.47 20.41
C ASP A 78 -13.21 -10.42 21.14
N THR A 79 -13.28 -10.27 22.46
CA THR A 79 -12.13 -10.22 23.37
C THR A 79 -11.97 -11.49 24.21
N SER A 80 -12.69 -12.57 23.89
CA SER A 80 -12.74 -13.80 24.68
C SER A 80 -11.40 -14.55 24.77
N ASN A 81 -10.46 -14.27 23.84
CA ASN A 81 -9.14 -14.92 23.79
C ASN A 81 -7.99 -13.89 23.76
N PRO A 82 -7.70 -13.15 24.84
CA PRO A 82 -6.62 -12.18 24.86
C PRO A 82 -5.24 -12.86 24.66
N PRO A 83 -4.29 -12.22 23.96
CA PRO A 83 -4.38 -10.90 23.30
C PRO A 83 -4.90 -10.97 21.87
N PHE A 84 -5.44 -12.10 21.42
CA PHE A 84 -5.89 -12.35 20.05
C PHE A 84 -7.33 -11.90 19.86
N TRP A 85 -7.56 -10.61 19.83
CA TRP A 85 -8.87 -10.01 19.63
C TRP A 85 -9.30 -10.09 18.17
N ARG A 86 -10.60 -10.25 17.93
CA ARG A 86 -11.16 -10.42 16.59
C ARG A 86 -12.25 -9.40 16.33
N TRP A 87 -12.12 -8.68 15.23
CA TRP A 87 -13.08 -7.69 14.79
C TRP A 87 -14.08 -8.27 13.79
N PHE A 88 -15.35 -7.88 13.94
CA PHE A 88 -16.45 -8.24 13.03
C PHE A 88 -16.64 -9.75 12.88
N THR A 89 -16.57 -10.47 13.98
CA THR A 89 -16.66 -11.94 14.05
C THR A 89 -17.94 -12.45 13.43
N GLY A 90 -17.84 -13.46 12.56
CA GLY A 90 -18.97 -14.03 11.82
C GLY A 90 -19.34 -13.30 10.54
N GLY A 91 -18.76 -12.10 10.31
CA GLY A 91 -18.93 -11.36 9.07
C GLY A 91 -18.17 -11.98 7.90
N LYS A 92 -18.63 -11.71 6.67
CA LYS A 92 -17.98 -12.14 5.43
C LYS A 92 -17.97 -11.02 4.40
N LEU A 93 -16.82 -10.86 3.73
CA LEU A 93 -16.63 -9.89 2.66
C LEU A 93 -15.47 -10.30 1.75
N ASN A 94 -15.30 -9.57 0.64
CA ASN A 94 -14.10 -9.67 -0.19
C ASN A 94 -13.46 -8.29 -0.37
N ALA A 95 -12.15 -8.18 -0.13
CA ALA A 95 -11.44 -6.90 -0.22
C ALA A 95 -11.31 -6.41 -1.67
N SER A 96 -11.08 -7.31 -2.64
CA SER A 96 -11.02 -6.94 -4.06
C SER A 96 -12.38 -6.43 -4.56
N TYR A 97 -13.49 -7.08 -4.19
CA TYR A 97 -14.84 -6.60 -4.52
C TYR A 97 -15.07 -5.17 -4.01
N ASN A 98 -14.68 -4.92 -2.78
CA ASN A 98 -14.82 -3.61 -2.16
C ASN A 98 -13.96 -2.52 -2.79
N CYS A 99 -12.80 -2.87 -3.34
CA CYS A 99 -11.88 -1.93 -3.98
C CYS A 99 -12.15 -1.73 -5.49
N VAL A 100 -12.84 -2.67 -6.15
CA VAL A 100 -12.95 -2.68 -7.61
C VAL A 100 -14.39 -2.83 -8.07
N ASP A 101 -14.99 -4.01 -7.85
CA ASP A 101 -16.23 -4.42 -8.51
C ASP A 101 -17.40 -3.50 -8.18
N ARG A 102 -17.59 -3.14 -6.92
CA ARG A 102 -18.71 -2.32 -6.47
C ARG A 102 -18.73 -0.90 -7.05
N HIS A 103 -17.59 -0.45 -7.60
CA HIS A 103 -17.46 0.87 -8.19
C HIS A 103 -17.75 0.91 -9.69
N LEU A 104 -17.90 -0.26 -10.34
CA LEU A 104 -18.06 -0.33 -11.80
C LEU A 104 -19.34 0.35 -12.31
N GLU A 105 -20.43 0.26 -11.57
CA GLU A 105 -21.70 0.85 -12.00
C GLU A 105 -21.58 2.36 -12.16
N GLN A 106 -20.92 3.05 -11.23
CA GLN A 106 -20.83 4.50 -11.20
C GLN A 106 -19.51 5.04 -11.74
N HIS A 107 -18.42 4.29 -11.63
CA HIS A 107 -17.05 4.79 -11.84
C HIS A 107 -16.23 3.99 -12.86
N LYS A 108 -16.83 3.11 -13.67
CA LYS A 108 -16.11 2.24 -14.62
C LYS A 108 -15.07 2.97 -15.50
N ASN A 109 -15.39 4.17 -15.95
CA ASN A 109 -14.53 4.96 -16.84
C ASN A 109 -13.61 5.94 -16.10
N LYS A 110 -13.73 6.04 -14.77
CA LYS A 110 -12.89 6.86 -13.93
C LYS A 110 -11.53 6.20 -13.74
N ALA A 111 -10.45 6.98 -13.68
CA ALA A 111 -9.14 6.47 -13.30
C ALA A 111 -9.19 5.91 -11.87
N ALA A 112 -8.82 4.65 -11.69
CA ALA A 112 -8.57 4.04 -10.39
C ALA A 112 -7.12 4.27 -9.96
N LEU A 113 -6.18 4.04 -10.90
CA LEU A 113 -4.75 4.18 -10.69
C LEU A 113 -4.16 5.12 -11.74
N ILE A 114 -3.30 6.05 -11.31
CA ILE A 114 -2.42 6.80 -12.20
C ILE A 114 -0.99 6.45 -11.81
N TRP A 115 -0.31 5.72 -12.68
CA TRP A 115 1.09 5.38 -12.47
C TRP A 115 2.01 6.37 -13.18
N VAL A 116 2.97 6.90 -12.44
CA VAL A 116 3.97 7.83 -12.93
C VAL A 116 5.32 7.12 -12.94
N PRO A 117 5.92 6.87 -14.12
CA PRO A 117 7.25 6.30 -14.22
C PRO A 117 8.31 7.28 -13.70
N GLU A 118 9.47 6.73 -13.28
CA GLU A 118 10.57 7.57 -12.82
C GLU A 118 11.12 8.49 -13.92
N PRO A 119 11.43 8.03 -15.16
CA PRO A 119 11.87 8.92 -16.23
C PRO A 119 10.81 9.97 -16.58
N GLU A 120 11.22 11.26 -16.66
CA GLU A 120 10.29 12.37 -16.86
C GLU A 120 9.74 12.46 -18.29
N ASP A 121 10.46 11.92 -19.26
CA ASP A 121 10.10 11.84 -20.67
C ASP A 121 9.10 10.71 -20.99
N VAL A 122 8.89 9.78 -20.06
CA VAL A 122 7.92 8.69 -20.21
C VAL A 122 6.56 9.14 -19.68
N PRO A 123 5.48 9.07 -20.50
CA PRO A 123 4.15 9.46 -20.07
C PRO A 123 3.64 8.61 -18.90
N HIS A 124 2.84 9.22 -18.03
CA HIS A 124 2.09 8.46 -17.02
C HIS A 124 1.03 7.56 -17.67
N VAL A 125 0.65 6.50 -16.97
CA VAL A 125 -0.37 5.56 -17.38
C VAL A 125 -1.58 5.68 -16.47
N SER A 126 -2.76 5.91 -17.02
CA SER A 126 -4.02 5.89 -16.29
C SER A 126 -4.74 4.58 -16.54
N ILE A 127 -5.15 3.91 -15.46
CA ILE A 127 -5.90 2.66 -15.47
C ILE A 127 -7.27 2.95 -14.88
N THR A 128 -8.32 2.77 -15.66
CA THR A 128 -9.70 2.96 -15.18
C THR A 128 -10.15 1.83 -14.27
N TYR A 129 -11.25 2.03 -13.50
CA TYR A 129 -11.84 0.95 -12.70
C TYR A 129 -12.23 -0.25 -13.56
N GLN A 130 -12.71 -0.05 -14.78
CA GLN A 130 -13.02 -1.14 -15.71
C GLN A 130 -11.76 -1.90 -16.14
N GLU A 131 -10.69 -1.18 -16.44
CA GLU A 131 -9.42 -1.80 -16.82
C GLU A 131 -8.77 -2.52 -15.62
N LEU A 132 -8.83 -1.93 -14.42
CA LEU A 132 -8.37 -2.56 -13.19
C LEU A 132 -9.15 -3.86 -12.91
N TYR A 133 -10.48 -3.82 -13.05
CA TYR A 133 -11.34 -5.00 -12.93
C TYR A 133 -10.90 -6.11 -13.89
N ARG A 134 -10.71 -5.79 -15.17
CA ARG A 134 -10.27 -6.76 -16.18
C ARG A 134 -8.93 -7.38 -15.78
N ARG A 135 -7.91 -6.56 -15.50
CA ARG A 135 -6.57 -7.03 -15.14
C ARG A 135 -6.56 -7.88 -13.86
N VAL A 136 -7.32 -7.49 -12.85
CA VAL A 136 -7.46 -8.25 -11.60
C VAL A 136 -8.07 -9.62 -11.85
N ASN A 137 -9.11 -9.71 -12.68
CA ASN A 137 -9.76 -10.98 -13.01
C ASN A 137 -8.86 -11.90 -13.82
N GLU A 138 -8.20 -11.38 -14.85
CA GLU A 138 -7.26 -12.14 -15.68
C GLU A 138 -6.12 -12.71 -14.83
N PHE A 139 -5.54 -11.88 -13.95
CA PHE A 139 -4.46 -12.34 -13.08
C PHE A 139 -4.94 -13.30 -11.98
N ALA A 140 -6.16 -13.12 -11.47
CA ALA A 140 -6.77 -14.07 -10.55
C ALA A 140 -7.00 -15.45 -11.22
N ALA A 141 -7.44 -15.46 -12.48
CA ALA A 141 -7.57 -16.71 -13.25
C ALA A 141 -6.21 -17.40 -13.43
N LEU A 142 -5.17 -16.62 -13.79
CA LEU A 142 -3.80 -17.14 -13.89
C LEU A 142 -3.32 -17.73 -12.56
N LEU A 143 -3.50 -17.03 -11.46
CA LEU A 143 -3.09 -17.55 -10.14
C LEU A 143 -3.84 -18.81 -9.76
N ARG A 144 -5.16 -18.87 -9.99
CA ARG A 144 -5.99 -20.03 -9.67
C ARG A 144 -5.60 -21.25 -10.53
N ASP A 145 -5.53 -21.09 -11.85
CA ASP A 145 -5.45 -22.21 -12.77
C ASP A 145 -3.99 -22.60 -13.08
N PHE A 146 -3.13 -21.63 -13.42
CA PHE A 146 -1.72 -21.88 -13.64
C PHE A 146 -0.92 -21.95 -12.34
N GLY A 147 -1.20 -21.02 -11.41
CA GLY A 147 -0.57 -20.99 -10.09
C GLY A 147 -0.99 -22.18 -9.21
N GLY A 148 -2.22 -22.66 -9.38
CA GLY A 148 -2.80 -23.71 -8.55
C GLY A 148 -3.12 -23.29 -7.12
N VAL A 149 -3.23 -21.97 -6.87
CA VAL A 149 -3.49 -21.45 -5.53
C VAL A 149 -4.97 -21.45 -5.18
N LYS A 150 -5.26 -21.58 -3.90
CA LYS A 150 -6.59 -21.54 -3.31
C LYS A 150 -6.63 -20.62 -2.08
N ALA A 151 -7.81 -20.30 -1.61
CA ALA A 151 -8.00 -19.49 -0.41
C ALA A 151 -7.19 -20.04 0.78
N GLY A 152 -6.46 -19.14 1.45
CA GLY A 152 -5.54 -19.44 2.55
C GLY A 152 -4.11 -19.77 2.14
N ASP A 153 -3.82 -19.99 0.87
CA ASP A 153 -2.44 -20.11 0.39
C ASP A 153 -1.70 -18.77 0.46
N ARG A 154 -0.37 -18.81 0.48
CA ARG A 154 0.48 -17.62 0.55
C ARG A 154 1.27 -17.45 -0.74
N VAL A 155 1.35 -16.22 -1.21
CA VAL A 155 2.13 -15.81 -2.37
C VAL A 155 3.02 -14.64 -1.98
N THR A 156 4.31 -14.75 -2.28
CA THR A 156 5.26 -13.65 -2.03
C THR A 156 5.36 -12.76 -3.27
N LEU A 157 5.26 -11.46 -3.06
CA LEU A 157 5.46 -10.44 -4.05
C LEU A 157 6.78 -9.73 -3.74
N HIS A 158 7.73 -9.73 -4.67
CA HIS A 158 8.94 -8.92 -4.58
C HIS A 158 8.95 -8.02 -5.81
N MET A 159 8.20 -6.92 -5.72
CA MET A 159 7.92 -6.02 -6.83
C MET A 159 8.19 -4.55 -6.45
N PRO A 160 8.65 -3.73 -7.40
CA PRO A 160 8.77 -2.28 -7.22
C PRO A 160 7.41 -1.58 -7.35
N MET A 161 7.40 -0.24 -7.30
CA MET A 161 6.24 0.62 -7.43
C MET A 161 5.74 0.71 -8.88
N VAL A 162 5.13 -0.36 -9.37
CA VAL A 162 4.58 -0.50 -10.73
C VAL A 162 3.08 -0.78 -10.69
N PRO A 163 2.33 -0.49 -11.76
CA PRO A 163 0.88 -0.66 -11.77
C PRO A 163 0.42 -2.12 -11.64
N GLU A 164 1.29 -3.07 -11.95
CA GLU A 164 1.04 -4.50 -11.80
C GLU A 164 0.96 -4.92 -10.32
N LEU A 165 1.65 -4.23 -9.42
CA LEU A 165 1.68 -4.60 -8.00
C LEU A 165 0.29 -4.55 -7.34
N PRO A 166 -0.50 -3.44 -7.40
CA PRO A 166 -1.86 -3.46 -6.85
C PRO A 166 -2.79 -4.43 -7.60
N VAL A 167 -2.60 -4.67 -8.90
CA VAL A 167 -3.36 -5.69 -9.64
C VAL A 167 -3.15 -7.07 -9.02
N VAL A 168 -1.91 -7.46 -8.76
CA VAL A 168 -1.56 -8.74 -8.14
C VAL A 168 -2.11 -8.84 -6.72
N MET A 169 -1.97 -7.78 -5.91
CA MET A 169 -2.52 -7.75 -4.54
C MET A 169 -4.04 -7.95 -4.53
N LEU A 170 -4.75 -7.25 -5.40
CA LEU A 170 -6.20 -7.36 -5.53
C LEU A 170 -6.65 -8.71 -6.12
N ALA A 171 -5.86 -9.31 -7.01
CA ALA A 171 -6.11 -10.66 -7.51
C ALA A 171 -5.97 -11.72 -6.40
N CYS A 172 -4.93 -11.61 -5.56
CA CYS A 172 -4.79 -12.44 -4.36
C CYS A 172 -5.99 -12.26 -3.42
N ALA A 173 -6.35 -11.02 -3.11
CA ALA A 173 -7.51 -10.71 -2.27
C ALA A 173 -8.83 -11.25 -2.84
N ARG A 174 -8.99 -11.22 -4.18
CA ARG A 174 -10.15 -11.80 -4.88
C ARG A 174 -10.32 -13.28 -4.61
N LEU A 175 -9.22 -14.01 -4.58
CA LEU A 175 -9.18 -15.45 -4.36
C LEU A 175 -9.14 -15.86 -2.88
N GLY A 176 -8.99 -14.91 -1.96
CA GLY A 176 -8.72 -15.20 -0.55
C GLY A 176 -7.30 -15.75 -0.32
N VAL A 177 -6.38 -15.49 -1.23
CA VAL A 177 -4.96 -15.82 -1.13
C VAL A 177 -4.25 -14.74 -0.34
N ILE A 178 -3.40 -15.14 0.59
CA ILE A 178 -2.64 -14.25 1.45
C ILE A 178 -1.40 -13.76 0.71
N HIS A 179 -1.33 -12.47 0.41
CA HIS A 179 -0.12 -11.93 -0.21
C HIS A 179 0.88 -11.42 0.84
N SER A 180 2.18 -11.52 0.50
CA SER A 180 3.28 -10.97 1.28
C SER A 180 4.13 -10.10 0.36
N GLN A 181 3.91 -8.78 0.38
CA GLN A 181 4.72 -7.85 -0.42
C GLN A 181 6.03 -7.54 0.31
N VAL A 182 7.12 -7.79 -0.37
CA VAL A 182 8.47 -7.44 0.07
C VAL A 182 8.89 -6.16 -0.64
N PHE A 183 9.38 -5.19 0.12
CA PHE A 183 9.89 -3.93 -0.44
C PHE A 183 10.94 -4.19 -1.52
N GLY A 184 10.75 -3.66 -2.73
CA GLY A 184 11.61 -3.89 -3.90
C GLY A 184 13.08 -3.48 -3.69
N GLY A 185 13.34 -2.59 -2.72
CA GLY A 185 14.69 -2.20 -2.33
C GLY A 185 15.45 -3.24 -1.49
N PHE A 186 14.78 -4.25 -0.90
CA PHE A 186 15.44 -5.26 -0.10
C PHE A 186 16.33 -6.20 -0.94
N SER A 187 17.30 -6.83 -0.26
CA SER A 187 18.17 -7.86 -0.86
C SER A 187 17.38 -9.15 -1.13
N GLY A 188 17.89 -9.96 -2.04
CA GLY A 188 17.34 -11.29 -2.29
C GLY A 188 17.33 -12.16 -1.04
N ALA A 189 18.38 -12.11 -0.21
CA ALA A 189 18.42 -12.85 1.06
C ALA A 189 17.29 -12.44 2.01
N ALA A 190 17.01 -11.14 2.12
CA ALA A 190 15.91 -10.64 2.95
C ALA A 190 14.52 -11.07 2.42
N ALA A 191 14.35 -11.14 1.10
CA ALA A 191 13.14 -11.65 0.48
C ALA A 191 13.01 -13.17 0.69
N GLY A 192 14.11 -13.91 0.54
CA GLY A 192 14.13 -15.36 0.73
C GLY A 192 13.73 -15.81 2.13
N GLY A 193 14.21 -15.12 3.18
CA GLY A 193 13.77 -15.42 4.56
C GLY A 193 12.26 -15.22 4.76
N ARG A 194 11.64 -14.24 4.07
CA ARG A 194 10.17 -14.02 4.13
C ARG A 194 9.40 -15.09 3.36
N ILE A 195 9.95 -15.56 2.23
CA ILE A 195 9.39 -16.70 1.46
C ILE A 195 9.39 -17.95 2.35
N ALA A 196 10.51 -18.22 3.03
CA ALA A 196 10.65 -19.37 3.92
C ALA A 196 9.68 -19.29 5.12
N ASP A 197 9.63 -18.15 5.79
CA ASP A 197 8.76 -17.94 6.96
C ASP A 197 7.27 -18.02 6.60
N SER A 198 6.86 -17.44 5.46
CA SER A 198 5.46 -17.51 4.99
C SER A 198 5.08 -18.86 4.41
N GLY A 199 6.04 -19.69 4.02
CA GLY A 199 5.81 -20.94 3.29
C GLY A 199 5.25 -20.72 1.88
N SER A 200 5.60 -19.60 1.23
CA SER A 200 5.15 -19.32 -0.14
C SER A 200 5.83 -20.24 -1.14
N THR A 201 5.05 -20.80 -2.06
CA THR A 201 5.56 -21.62 -3.18
C THR A 201 5.60 -20.87 -4.51
N ILE A 202 5.00 -19.67 -4.54
CA ILE A 202 5.02 -18.78 -5.71
C ILE A 202 5.67 -17.45 -5.32
N LEU A 203 6.62 -17.04 -6.15
CA LEU A 203 7.22 -15.70 -6.13
C LEU A 203 6.77 -14.93 -7.37
N ILE A 204 6.23 -13.74 -7.17
CA ILE A 204 5.90 -12.81 -8.26
C ILE A 204 6.89 -11.65 -8.19
N THR A 205 7.53 -11.36 -9.31
CA THR A 205 8.61 -10.40 -9.41
C THR A 205 8.63 -9.69 -10.76
N MET A 206 9.66 -8.90 -10.99
CA MET A 206 9.91 -8.18 -12.25
C MET A 206 11.34 -8.42 -12.72
N ASP A 207 11.63 -8.23 -14.00
CA ASP A 207 12.97 -8.33 -14.54
C ASP A 207 13.85 -7.15 -14.07
N ALA A 208 13.35 -5.92 -14.21
CA ALA A 208 14.07 -4.70 -13.85
C ALA A 208 13.11 -3.54 -13.53
N TYR A 209 13.61 -2.46 -12.91
CA TYR A 209 12.87 -1.23 -12.66
C TYR A 209 13.82 -0.04 -12.53
N TYR A 210 13.29 1.18 -12.65
CA TYR A 210 14.07 2.40 -12.46
C TYR A 210 14.13 2.82 -10.99
N ARG A 211 15.32 3.24 -10.55
CA ARG A 211 15.51 3.86 -9.23
C ARG A 211 16.67 4.84 -9.25
N SER A 212 16.40 6.11 -8.97
CA SER A 212 17.37 7.20 -8.93
C SER A 212 18.21 7.31 -10.23
N GLY A 213 17.54 7.16 -11.38
CA GLY A 213 18.15 7.23 -12.71
C GLY A 213 18.81 5.96 -13.20
N GLU A 214 18.89 4.92 -12.37
CA GLU A 214 19.51 3.66 -12.71
C GLU A 214 18.47 2.56 -12.96
N VAL A 215 18.79 1.63 -13.86
CA VAL A 215 18.02 0.40 -14.06
C VAL A 215 18.53 -0.66 -13.09
N ILE A 216 17.70 -1.02 -12.14
CA ILE A 216 18.00 -2.06 -11.16
C ILE A 216 17.58 -3.42 -11.74
N ASP A 217 18.53 -4.34 -11.84
CA ASP A 217 18.27 -5.74 -12.20
C ASP A 217 17.57 -6.46 -11.03
N HIS A 218 16.26 -6.63 -11.13
CA HIS A 218 15.47 -7.15 -10.02
C HIS A 218 15.35 -8.66 -10.04
N LYS A 219 15.46 -9.29 -11.23
CA LYS A 219 15.44 -10.75 -11.37
C LYS A 219 16.62 -11.40 -10.65
N VAL A 220 17.80 -10.78 -10.65
CA VAL A 220 18.95 -11.24 -9.86
C VAL A 220 18.58 -11.38 -8.39
N LYS A 221 17.89 -10.38 -7.82
CA LYS A 221 17.43 -10.45 -6.42
C LYS A 221 16.39 -11.55 -6.21
N ALA A 222 15.52 -11.79 -7.21
CA ALA A 222 14.55 -12.88 -7.15
C ALA A 222 15.22 -14.27 -7.13
N ASP A 223 16.27 -14.47 -7.94
CA ASP A 223 17.03 -15.71 -7.93
C ASP A 223 17.79 -15.93 -6.61
N GLU A 224 18.37 -14.86 -6.05
CA GLU A 224 18.96 -14.88 -4.70
C GLU A 224 17.92 -15.22 -3.64
N ALA A 225 16.69 -14.69 -3.75
CA ALA A 225 15.60 -14.98 -2.83
C ALA A 225 15.18 -16.44 -2.88
N VAL A 226 15.03 -17.01 -4.07
CA VAL A 226 14.72 -18.43 -4.25
C VAL A 226 15.82 -19.31 -3.65
N ALA A 227 17.10 -18.97 -3.91
CA ALA A 227 18.22 -19.70 -3.35
C ALA A 227 18.31 -19.57 -1.82
N ALA A 228 17.96 -18.41 -1.25
CA ALA A 228 17.93 -18.19 0.18
C ALA A 228 16.79 -18.98 0.85
N ALA A 229 15.59 -18.97 0.28
CA ALA A 229 14.45 -19.75 0.76
C ALA A 229 14.75 -21.25 0.75
N ALA A 230 15.39 -21.76 -0.30
CA ALA A 230 15.78 -23.16 -0.40
C ALA A 230 16.76 -23.57 0.70
N ARG A 231 17.70 -22.70 1.09
CA ARG A 231 18.62 -22.97 2.24
C ARG A 231 17.89 -23.08 3.58
N GLU A 232 16.73 -22.44 3.71
CA GLU A 232 15.85 -22.55 4.88
C GLU A 232 14.78 -23.65 4.73
N GLY A 233 14.87 -24.48 3.69
CA GLY A 233 14.00 -25.64 3.47
C GLY A 233 12.70 -25.33 2.73
N GLN A 234 12.51 -24.08 2.25
CA GLN A 234 11.32 -23.71 1.48
C GLN A 234 11.61 -23.73 -0.02
N GLN A 235 10.84 -24.52 -0.75
CA GLN A 235 10.91 -24.56 -2.20
C GLN A 235 9.92 -23.56 -2.84
N VAL A 236 10.40 -22.86 -3.87
CA VAL A 236 9.59 -22.02 -4.75
C VAL A 236 9.35 -22.80 -6.06
N ASP A 237 8.10 -23.14 -6.31
CA ASP A 237 7.72 -23.96 -7.47
C ASP A 237 7.61 -23.13 -8.74
N LYS A 238 7.14 -21.88 -8.62
CA LYS A 238 6.97 -20.95 -9.74
C LYS A 238 7.46 -19.55 -9.41
N VAL A 239 8.16 -18.95 -10.36
CA VAL A 239 8.54 -17.53 -10.36
C VAL A 239 7.85 -16.87 -11.55
N LEU A 240 6.93 -15.97 -11.28
CA LEU A 240 6.21 -15.20 -12.28
C LEU A 240 6.92 -13.86 -12.47
N VAL A 241 7.46 -13.63 -13.67
CA VAL A 241 8.32 -12.48 -13.96
C VAL A 241 7.60 -11.52 -14.92
N TRP A 242 7.30 -10.32 -14.45
CA TRP A 242 6.87 -9.23 -15.31
C TRP A 242 8.07 -8.63 -16.06
N ARG A 243 7.88 -8.28 -17.32
CA ARG A 243 8.85 -7.52 -18.12
C ARG A 243 8.53 -6.03 -18.02
N ARG A 244 9.50 -5.23 -17.59
CA ARG A 244 9.34 -3.76 -17.51
C ARG A 244 9.07 -3.16 -18.88
N PHE A 245 9.69 -3.74 -19.91
CA PHE A 245 9.48 -3.37 -21.30
C PHE A 245 8.87 -4.54 -22.05
N PRO A 246 7.66 -4.40 -22.63
CA PRO A 246 7.02 -5.48 -23.37
C PRO A 246 7.93 -6.06 -24.47
N GLY A 247 8.03 -7.38 -24.51
CA GLY A 247 8.85 -8.09 -25.49
C GLY A 247 10.37 -8.03 -25.26
N GLN A 248 10.85 -7.27 -24.26
CA GLN A 248 12.27 -7.18 -23.93
C GLN A 248 12.50 -7.75 -22.52
N TYR A 249 13.54 -8.55 -22.38
CA TYR A 249 14.00 -9.06 -21.08
C TYR A 249 15.24 -8.30 -20.66
N SER A 250 15.19 -7.61 -19.51
CA SER A 250 16.20 -6.64 -19.09
C SER A 250 17.18 -7.19 -18.05
N SER A 251 16.95 -8.42 -17.53
CA SER A 251 17.83 -9.02 -16.53
C SER A 251 19.06 -9.70 -17.15
N LYS A 252 20.14 -9.75 -16.36
CA LYS A 252 21.38 -10.47 -16.69
C LYS A 252 21.30 -11.97 -16.35
N THR A 253 20.37 -12.37 -15.45
CA THR A 253 20.20 -13.78 -15.11
C THR A 253 19.18 -14.43 -16.05
N PRO A 254 19.42 -15.68 -16.48
CA PRO A 254 18.51 -16.38 -17.38
C PRO A 254 17.21 -16.78 -16.66
N MET A 255 16.16 -16.98 -17.45
CA MET A 255 14.95 -17.66 -16.99
C MET A 255 15.25 -19.15 -16.79
N VAL A 256 14.86 -19.69 -15.63
CA VAL A 256 15.04 -21.12 -15.31
C VAL A 256 13.84 -21.90 -15.84
N ALA A 257 14.10 -22.77 -16.82
CA ALA A 257 13.04 -23.57 -17.44
C ALA A 257 12.29 -24.44 -16.41
N GLY A 258 10.97 -24.45 -16.52
CA GLY A 258 10.06 -25.19 -15.63
C GLY A 258 9.78 -24.52 -14.28
N ARG A 259 10.51 -23.45 -13.93
CA ARG A 259 10.29 -22.64 -12.73
C ARG A 259 9.85 -21.20 -13.05
N ASP A 260 10.55 -20.55 -13.96
CA ASP A 260 10.36 -19.15 -14.28
C ASP A 260 9.50 -18.96 -15.53
N PHE A 261 8.50 -18.10 -15.42
CA PHE A 261 7.53 -17.84 -16.49
C PHE A 261 7.33 -16.34 -16.68
N PHE A 262 7.33 -15.89 -17.93
CA PHE A 262 6.94 -14.53 -18.25
C PHE A 262 5.44 -14.35 -18.07
N VAL A 263 5.06 -13.37 -17.27
CA VAL A 263 3.64 -13.15 -16.97
C VAL A 263 2.85 -12.79 -18.23
N ASP A 264 3.37 -11.93 -19.07
CA ASP A 264 2.70 -11.51 -20.32
C ASP A 264 2.46 -12.66 -21.30
N GLU A 265 3.29 -13.70 -21.28
CA GLU A 265 3.11 -14.90 -22.10
C GLU A 265 2.03 -15.82 -21.53
N VAL A 266 2.11 -16.10 -20.21
CA VAL A 266 1.12 -16.97 -19.55
C VAL A 266 -0.25 -16.29 -19.46
N LEU A 267 -0.30 -14.98 -19.22
CA LEU A 267 -1.54 -14.23 -19.06
C LEU A 267 -2.38 -14.19 -20.34
N ALA A 268 -1.77 -14.40 -21.50
CA ALA A 268 -2.47 -14.43 -22.79
C ALA A 268 -3.59 -15.47 -22.83
N ASP A 269 -3.41 -16.60 -22.13
CA ASP A 269 -4.39 -17.71 -22.06
C ASP A 269 -5.59 -17.38 -21.13
N TYR A 270 -5.47 -16.31 -20.34
CA TYR A 270 -6.48 -15.90 -19.35
C TYR A 270 -7.18 -14.59 -19.70
N LYS A 271 -6.98 -14.11 -20.92
CA LYS A 271 -7.57 -12.87 -21.41
C LYS A 271 -9.10 -12.93 -21.32
N ASP A 272 -9.69 -11.82 -20.85
CA ASP A 272 -11.13 -11.62 -20.68
C ASP A 272 -11.82 -12.62 -19.72
N GLN A 273 -11.06 -13.43 -18.99
CA GLN A 273 -11.64 -14.30 -17.97
C GLN A 273 -12.15 -13.50 -16.77
N VAL A 274 -13.25 -13.97 -16.19
CA VAL A 274 -13.87 -13.40 -14.98
C VAL A 274 -13.87 -14.46 -13.88
N VAL A 275 -13.37 -14.07 -12.71
CA VAL A 275 -13.31 -14.93 -11.53
C VAL A 275 -14.19 -14.31 -10.44
N ALA A 276 -15.15 -15.05 -9.91
CA ALA A 276 -15.97 -14.58 -8.82
C ALA A 276 -15.12 -14.32 -7.56
N PRO A 277 -15.36 -13.23 -6.82
CA PRO A 277 -14.65 -12.97 -5.57
C PRO A 277 -15.06 -13.99 -4.51
N VAL A 278 -14.07 -14.54 -3.80
CA VAL A 278 -14.30 -15.49 -2.71
C VAL A 278 -14.77 -14.76 -1.47
N SER A 279 -15.92 -15.13 -0.92
CA SER A 279 -16.45 -14.56 0.32
C SER A 279 -15.62 -15.04 1.52
N MET A 280 -14.78 -14.15 2.07
CA MET A 280 -13.85 -14.47 3.15
C MET A 280 -14.42 -14.10 4.51
N PRO A 281 -14.19 -14.91 5.57
CA PRO A 281 -14.46 -14.48 6.94
C PRO A 281 -13.73 -13.17 7.26
N ALA A 282 -14.33 -12.30 8.08
CA ALA A 282 -13.72 -11.03 8.49
C ALA A 282 -12.35 -11.21 9.15
N GLU A 283 -12.18 -12.29 9.91
CA GLU A 283 -10.94 -12.64 10.61
C GLU A 283 -9.88 -13.30 9.72
N ALA A 284 -10.27 -13.72 8.49
CA ALA A 284 -9.33 -14.38 7.58
C ALA A 284 -8.18 -13.43 7.23
N PRO A 285 -6.94 -13.94 7.17
CA PRO A 285 -5.79 -13.14 6.78
C PRO A 285 -5.95 -12.59 5.37
N LEU A 286 -5.65 -11.30 5.19
CA LEU A 286 -5.59 -10.64 3.89
C LEU A 286 -4.14 -10.63 3.38
N PHE A 287 -3.21 -10.23 4.24
CA PHE A 287 -1.79 -10.18 3.90
C PHE A 287 -0.89 -10.34 5.13
N LEU A 288 0.39 -10.60 4.84
CA LEU A 288 1.48 -10.61 5.81
C LEU A 288 2.38 -9.40 5.56
N MET A 289 2.63 -8.63 6.62
CA MET A 289 3.59 -7.52 6.62
C MET A 289 4.71 -7.80 7.60
N TYR A 290 5.95 -7.82 7.09
CA TYR A 290 7.11 -8.11 7.92
C TYR A 290 7.67 -6.84 8.54
N THR A 291 7.84 -6.87 9.86
CA THR A 291 8.46 -5.80 10.64
C THR A 291 9.86 -6.22 11.12
N SER A 292 10.73 -5.23 11.40
CA SER A 292 12.02 -5.49 12.05
C SER A 292 11.77 -6.00 13.48
N GLY A 293 11.92 -7.30 13.67
CA GLY A 293 11.78 -7.90 15.01
C GLY A 293 12.91 -7.49 15.95
N THR A 294 12.60 -7.32 17.23
CA THR A 294 13.59 -7.06 18.31
C THR A 294 14.64 -8.17 18.45
N THR A 295 14.38 -9.35 17.90
CA THR A 295 15.25 -10.54 17.96
C THR A 295 16.11 -10.73 16.72
N GLY A 296 16.17 -9.76 15.80
CA GLY A 296 16.98 -9.79 14.57
C GLY A 296 16.33 -10.53 13.39
N ARG A 297 15.34 -11.40 13.61
CA ARG A 297 14.54 -11.98 12.51
C ARG A 297 13.27 -11.17 12.29
N PRO A 298 12.92 -10.84 11.04
CA PRO A 298 11.64 -10.20 10.71
C PRO A 298 10.47 -11.06 11.21
N LYS A 299 9.43 -10.39 11.74
CA LYS A 299 8.20 -11.05 12.18
C LYS A 299 7.06 -10.69 11.24
N GLY A 300 6.36 -11.70 10.72
CA GLY A 300 5.19 -11.52 9.85
C GLY A 300 3.96 -11.14 10.68
N ALA A 301 3.59 -9.85 10.66
CA ALA A 301 2.31 -9.40 11.21
C ALA A 301 1.19 -9.76 10.23
N GLN A 302 0.20 -10.50 10.72
CA GLN A 302 -0.97 -10.91 9.96
C GLN A 302 -2.08 -9.87 10.10
N HIS A 303 -2.56 -9.33 8.98
CA HIS A 303 -3.69 -8.41 8.92
C HIS A 303 -4.95 -9.12 8.47
N SER A 304 -6.03 -8.98 9.24
CA SER A 304 -7.33 -9.59 8.94
C SER A 304 -8.07 -8.82 7.84
N THR A 305 -8.93 -9.51 7.08
CA THR A 305 -9.65 -8.90 5.95
C THR A 305 -10.65 -7.83 6.43
N GLY A 306 -11.56 -8.16 7.32
CA GLY A 306 -12.64 -7.25 7.73
C GLY A 306 -12.17 -6.11 8.63
N GLY A 307 -11.43 -6.43 9.69
CA GLY A 307 -10.94 -5.43 10.64
C GLY A 307 -10.01 -4.40 9.98
N TYR A 308 -9.03 -4.88 9.20
CA TYR A 308 -8.12 -4.00 8.49
C TYR A 308 -8.85 -3.13 7.44
N LEU A 309 -9.67 -3.75 6.57
CA LEU A 309 -10.33 -3.00 5.50
C LEU A 309 -11.28 -1.93 6.05
N SER A 310 -12.05 -2.23 7.09
CA SER A 310 -12.92 -1.26 7.77
C SER A 310 -12.11 -0.07 8.30
N TYR A 311 -10.99 -0.36 8.99
CA TYR A 311 -10.14 0.68 9.56
C TYR A 311 -9.53 1.59 8.49
N VAL A 312 -8.93 1.02 7.44
CA VAL A 312 -8.28 1.85 6.41
C VAL A 312 -9.28 2.65 5.57
N THR A 313 -10.48 2.11 5.34
CA THR A 313 -11.56 2.83 4.65
C THR A 313 -12.07 4.00 5.51
N GLY A 314 -12.34 3.76 6.80
CA GLY A 314 -12.79 4.78 7.73
C GLY A 314 -11.76 5.89 7.92
N THR A 315 -10.49 5.54 8.12
CA THR A 315 -9.42 6.54 8.28
C THR A 315 -9.16 7.32 7.00
N SER A 316 -9.24 6.68 5.83
CA SER A 316 -9.14 7.37 4.54
C SER A 316 -10.27 8.40 4.38
N LYS A 317 -11.49 8.04 4.73
CA LYS A 317 -12.64 8.95 4.64
C LYS A 317 -12.56 10.10 5.65
N TYR A 318 -12.36 9.79 6.94
CA TYR A 318 -12.56 10.78 8.00
C TYR A 318 -11.28 11.53 8.42
N TYR A 319 -10.11 10.89 8.38
CA TYR A 319 -8.84 11.54 8.79
C TYR A 319 -8.11 12.17 7.61
N GLN A 320 -8.20 11.55 6.43
CA GLN A 320 -7.59 12.11 5.23
C GLN A 320 -8.59 12.89 4.38
N ASP A 321 -9.86 12.90 4.78
CA ASP A 321 -10.95 13.62 4.14
C ASP A 321 -11.10 13.30 2.64
N ILE A 322 -10.84 12.05 2.26
CA ILE A 322 -10.89 11.61 0.87
C ILE A 322 -12.34 11.57 0.37
N HIS A 323 -12.57 12.22 -0.76
CA HIS A 323 -13.84 12.17 -1.51
C HIS A 323 -13.68 11.35 -2.80
N PRO A 324 -14.76 10.79 -3.34
CA PRO A 324 -14.69 10.03 -4.58
C PRO A 324 -14.03 10.79 -5.74
N ASP A 325 -14.24 12.12 -5.85
CA ASP A 325 -13.75 12.93 -6.96
C ASP A 325 -12.29 13.39 -6.80
N ASP A 326 -11.64 13.07 -5.70
CA ASP A 326 -10.27 13.46 -5.46
C ASP A 326 -9.27 12.66 -6.31
N THR A 327 -8.16 13.31 -6.64
CA THR A 327 -6.92 12.67 -7.01
C THR A 327 -6.03 12.63 -5.78
N TYR A 328 -5.92 11.46 -5.18
CA TYR A 328 -5.18 11.23 -3.94
C TYR A 328 -3.79 10.67 -4.22
N TRP A 329 -2.78 11.20 -3.58
CA TRP A 329 -1.43 10.67 -3.68
C TRP A 329 -0.77 10.46 -2.32
N CYS A 330 -0.52 9.20 -2.00
CA CYS A 330 0.35 8.82 -0.89
C CYS A 330 1.75 8.48 -1.43
N MET A 331 2.76 9.27 -1.04
CA MET A 331 4.15 9.09 -1.47
C MET A 331 4.88 8.11 -0.53
N ALA A 332 4.26 6.98 -0.23
CA ALA A 332 4.88 5.85 0.45
C ALA A 332 5.19 4.74 -0.55
N ASP A 333 5.93 3.72 -0.13
CA ASP A 333 6.10 2.49 -0.91
C ASP A 333 5.07 1.45 -0.44
N ILE A 334 4.47 0.72 -1.40
CA ILE A 334 3.50 -0.36 -1.11
C ILE A 334 4.14 -1.49 -0.29
N GLY A 335 5.47 -1.65 -0.31
CA GLY A 335 6.20 -2.58 0.55
C GLY A 335 6.09 -2.28 2.06
N TRP A 336 5.46 -1.18 2.46
CA TRP A 336 5.20 -0.79 3.84
C TRP A 336 3.70 -0.72 4.12
N ILE A 337 3.32 -0.78 5.40
CA ILE A 337 1.90 -0.74 5.80
C ILE A 337 1.19 0.54 5.34
N THR A 338 1.88 1.68 5.33
CA THR A 338 1.32 2.94 4.83
C THR A 338 0.94 2.84 3.35
N GLY A 339 1.79 2.21 2.53
CA GLY A 339 1.50 2.01 1.10
C GLY A 339 0.36 1.01 0.86
N HIS A 340 0.32 -0.11 1.58
CA HIS A 340 -0.83 -1.03 1.53
C HIS A 340 -2.13 -0.28 1.85
N SER A 341 -2.13 0.47 2.96
CA SER A 341 -3.32 1.12 3.50
C SER A 341 -3.78 2.29 2.65
N TYR A 342 -2.85 3.15 2.23
CA TYR A 342 -3.18 4.47 1.69
C TYR A 342 -2.74 4.70 0.24
N ILE A 343 -2.24 3.65 -0.45
CA ILE A 343 -2.15 3.65 -1.92
C ILE A 343 -3.17 2.68 -2.50
N VAL A 344 -3.35 1.49 -1.89
CA VAL A 344 -4.18 0.43 -2.45
C VAL A 344 -5.55 0.38 -1.77
N TYR A 345 -5.64 -0.17 -0.56
CA TYR A 345 -6.92 -0.58 0.02
C TYR A 345 -7.84 0.58 0.42
N GLY A 346 -7.33 1.60 1.10
CA GLY A 346 -8.13 2.72 1.58
C GLY A 346 -8.76 3.55 0.44
N PRO A 347 -7.95 4.17 -0.44
CA PRO A 347 -8.48 5.00 -1.52
C PRO A 347 -9.36 4.23 -2.49
N LEU A 348 -8.94 3.01 -2.90
CA LEU A 348 -9.72 2.21 -3.83
C LEU A 348 -11.04 1.73 -3.23
N SER A 349 -11.10 1.46 -1.92
CA SER A 349 -12.37 1.12 -1.25
C SER A 349 -13.37 2.29 -1.24
N LEU A 350 -12.90 3.53 -1.37
CA LEU A 350 -13.74 4.72 -1.50
C LEU A 350 -14.07 5.10 -2.96
N GLY A 351 -13.57 4.35 -3.93
CA GLY A 351 -13.76 4.67 -5.34
C GLY A 351 -12.96 5.87 -5.84
N THR A 352 -11.86 6.20 -5.16
CA THR A 352 -11.01 7.37 -5.44
C THR A 352 -9.91 7.04 -6.43
N THR A 353 -9.40 8.07 -7.13
CA THR A 353 -8.20 7.95 -7.97
C THR A 353 -6.97 8.02 -7.09
N THR A 354 -6.08 7.01 -7.14
CA THR A 354 -4.82 7.01 -6.40
C THR A 354 -3.62 7.06 -7.34
N VAL A 355 -2.56 7.79 -6.93
CA VAL A 355 -1.32 7.94 -7.70
C VAL A 355 -0.25 7.00 -7.16
N ILE A 356 0.45 6.33 -8.07
CA ILE A 356 1.61 5.48 -7.80
C ILE A 356 2.81 6.08 -8.50
N TYR A 357 3.91 6.32 -7.80
CA TYR A 357 5.15 6.83 -8.35
C TYR A 357 6.26 5.78 -8.26
N GLU A 358 6.89 5.45 -9.41
CA GLU A 358 7.96 4.44 -9.49
C GLU A 358 9.26 4.93 -8.83
N GLY A 359 9.53 6.23 -8.89
CA GLY A 359 10.80 6.83 -8.52
C GLY A 359 10.96 7.14 -7.03
N THR A 360 12.11 7.72 -6.70
CA THR A 360 12.40 8.25 -5.36
C THR A 360 11.99 9.71 -5.24
N PRO A 361 11.63 10.18 -4.03
CA PRO A 361 11.08 11.54 -3.84
C PRO A 361 12.01 12.67 -4.31
N ASN A 362 13.32 12.46 -4.28
CA ASN A 362 14.35 13.44 -4.55
C ASN A 362 15.07 13.24 -5.91
N TYR A 363 14.50 12.43 -6.81
CA TYR A 363 15.06 12.22 -8.15
C TYR A 363 14.08 12.67 -9.25
N PRO A 364 14.58 13.41 -10.28
CA PRO A 364 15.94 13.91 -10.47
C PRO A 364 16.32 15.07 -9.53
N ASP A 365 15.33 15.69 -8.89
CA ASP A 365 15.48 16.77 -7.92
C ASP A 365 14.28 16.82 -6.96
N ALA A 366 14.38 17.59 -5.87
CA ALA A 366 13.35 17.72 -4.84
C ALA A 366 12.02 18.37 -5.33
N GLY A 367 12.02 18.99 -6.51
CA GLY A 367 10.82 19.56 -7.14
C GLY A 367 9.95 18.52 -7.86
N ARG A 368 10.45 17.30 -8.08
CA ARG A 368 9.74 16.27 -8.82
C ARG A 368 8.34 15.95 -8.26
N PRO A 369 8.14 15.74 -6.95
CA PRO A 369 6.81 15.50 -6.40
C PRO A 369 5.82 16.64 -6.68
N TRP A 370 6.26 17.87 -6.61
CA TRP A 370 5.40 19.05 -6.84
C TRP A 370 4.98 19.16 -8.29
N ARG A 371 5.89 18.91 -9.23
CA ARG A 371 5.56 18.87 -10.66
C ARG A 371 4.56 17.75 -10.98
N ILE A 372 4.66 16.61 -10.31
CA ILE A 372 3.69 15.51 -10.45
C ILE A 372 2.34 15.94 -9.89
N ALA A 373 2.31 16.50 -8.66
CA ALA A 373 1.09 16.93 -8.00
C ALA A 373 0.34 18.00 -8.82
N GLU A 374 1.06 19.00 -9.33
CA GLU A 374 0.49 20.04 -10.20
C GLU A 374 -0.06 19.45 -11.50
N ARG A 375 0.74 18.63 -12.20
CA ARG A 375 0.36 18.04 -13.49
C ARG A 375 -0.87 17.15 -13.41
N LEU A 376 -1.03 16.40 -12.29
CA LEU A 376 -2.14 15.47 -12.09
C LEU A 376 -3.31 16.08 -11.35
N GLY A 377 -3.20 17.33 -10.89
CA GLY A 377 -4.24 17.98 -10.09
C GLY A 377 -4.49 17.24 -8.77
N VAL A 378 -3.42 16.86 -8.06
CA VAL A 378 -3.53 16.14 -6.78
C VAL A 378 -4.22 17.04 -5.75
N ASN A 379 -5.34 16.56 -5.20
CA ASN A 379 -6.11 17.28 -4.18
C ASN A 379 -5.53 17.03 -2.77
N ILE A 380 -5.13 15.78 -2.51
CA ILE A 380 -4.61 15.36 -1.21
C ILE A 380 -3.26 14.70 -1.40
N PHE A 381 -2.23 15.28 -0.78
CA PHE A 381 -0.86 14.77 -0.81
C PHE A 381 -0.44 14.28 0.57
N HIS A 382 -0.33 12.95 0.72
CA HIS A 382 0.10 12.29 1.95
C HIS A 382 1.57 11.89 1.83
N THR A 383 2.43 12.47 2.65
CA THR A 383 3.88 12.21 2.61
C THR A 383 4.47 12.05 4.00
N SER A 384 5.75 11.66 4.07
CA SER A 384 6.46 11.51 5.34
C SER A 384 7.05 12.84 5.82
N PRO A 385 7.22 13.01 7.15
CA PRO A 385 7.93 14.19 7.70
C PRO A 385 9.35 14.36 7.15
N THR A 386 10.04 13.25 6.85
CA THR A 386 11.41 13.26 6.30
C THR A 386 11.46 13.91 4.92
N ALA A 387 10.53 13.55 4.03
CA ALA A 387 10.44 14.17 2.70
C ALA A 387 10.20 15.68 2.81
N ARG A 388 9.32 16.12 3.72
CA ARG A 388 9.06 17.54 3.98
C ARG A 388 10.28 18.27 4.57
N SER A 389 11.09 17.64 5.40
CA SER A 389 12.25 18.29 6.03
C SER A 389 13.41 18.48 5.06
N GLU A 390 13.60 17.63 4.07
CA GLU A 390 14.57 17.83 3.00
C GLU A 390 14.16 19.00 2.09
N GLU A 391 12.88 19.14 1.80
CA GLU A 391 12.27 20.26 1.11
C GLU A 391 12.56 21.60 1.80
N ARG A 392 12.45 21.67 3.15
CA ARG A 392 12.82 22.86 3.92
C ARG A 392 14.28 23.26 3.79
N ARG A 393 15.19 22.30 3.55
CA ARG A 393 16.63 22.62 3.32
C ARG A 393 16.83 23.25 1.95
N VAL A 394 16.17 22.75 0.91
CA VAL A 394 16.25 23.33 -0.44
C VAL A 394 15.67 24.74 -0.50
N GLY A 395 14.54 25.00 0.18
CA GLY A 395 13.92 26.32 0.24
C GLY A 395 14.69 27.37 1.06
N LYS A 396 15.75 26.99 1.79
CA LYS A 396 16.61 27.93 2.53
C LYS A 396 17.86 28.35 1.74
N GLU A 397 18.13 27.70 0.63
CA GLU A 397 19.27 28.00 -0.26
C GLU A 397 18.88 28.87 -1.48
N CYS A 398 17.58 29.25 -1.57
CA CYS A 398 17.08 30.24 -2.54
C CYS A 398 16.83 31.60 -1.83
#